data_f8837a6222cb50e92acb0869659b7863
#
_entry.id   f8837a6222cb50e92acb0869659b7863
#
_cell.length_a   1.000
_cell.length_b   1.000
_cell.length_c   1.000
_cell.angle_alpha   90.00
_cell.angle_beta   90.00
_cell.angle_gamma   90.00
#
_symmetry.space_group_name_H-M   'P 1'
#
loop_
_entity.id
_entity.type
_entity.pdbx_description
1 polymer ?
#
loop_
_entity_poly.entity_id
_entity_poly.type
_entity_poly.pdbx_seq_one_letter_code
_entity_poly.pdbx_strand_id
1 'polypeptide(L)'
;MKKILIVEDDHTLRETLMAALVSENFEVLSSSDGAEGYRIGSKEKVDLIVLDYVLPTMNGFEICKKLRMEGISTPIIFLTGEKKEELDRIIGLELGADDYLLKPFGTRELIARINAVLRRVSPENPEIEELSFGDVTINFKKQVAIKGKKEISLTVKEIGLLKLLSEHEGEVVSRDKILNEVWGYDNYPTTRTVDTFMHNLRQKVEDDPSHPLHLITVPWSGYKFIK
;
A
#
# COMPACT_ATOMS: atom_id res chain seq x y z
N MET A 1 -6.45 19.56 4.33
CA MET A 1 -7.49 18.69 3.79
C MET A 1 -6.79 17.60 3.01
N LYS A 2 -7.16 16.32 3.16
CA LYS A 2 -6.55 15.21 2.41
C LYS A 2 -7.10 15.18 1.00
N LYS A 3 -6.24 14.92 0.01
CA LYS A 3 -6.56 14.92 -1.42
C LYS A 3 -6.63 13.49 -1.95
N ILE A 4 -7.78 13.09 -2.51
CA ILE A 4 -8.04 11.76 -3.05
C ILE A 4 -8.16 11.85 -4.58
N LEU A 5 -7.48 10.97 -5.30
CA LEU A 5 -7.69 10.77 -6.73
C LEU A 5 -8.61 9.57 -6.94
N ILE A 6 -9.68 9.75 -7.73
CA ILE A 6 -10.56 8.66 -8.19
C ILE A 6 -10.28 8.45 -9.68
N VAL A 7 -9.98 7.20 -10.06
CA VAL A 7 -9.86 6.79 -11.47
C VAL A 7 -10.90 5.69 -11.71
N GLU A 8 -11.98 6.04 -12.37
CA GLU A 8 -13.17 5.19 -12.58
C GLU A 8 -13.86 5.62 -13.88
N ASP A 9 -14.11 4.70 -14.82
CA ASP A 9 -14.73 5.02 -16.11
C ASP A 9 -16.26 5.15 -16.04
N ASP A 10 -16.92 4.39 -15.13
CA ASP A 10 -18.35 4.57 -14.91
C ASP A 10 -18.66 5.96 -14.35
N HIS A 11 -19.33 6.77 -15.16
CA HIS A 11 -19.68 8.14 -14.81
C HIS A 11 -20.53 8.22 -13.54
N THR A 12 -21.54 7.34 -13.41
CA THR A 12 -22.48 7.36 -12.28
C THR A 12 -21.80 7.00 -10.97
N LEU A 13 -20.97 5.96 -10.99
CA LEU A 13 -20.18 5.55 -9.83
C LEU A 13 -19.17 6.65 -9.46
N ARG A 14 -18.44 7.19 -10.43
CA ARG A 14 -17.44 8.25 -10.19
C ARG A 14 -18.08 9.47 -9.54
N GLU A 15 -19.20 10.00 -10.06
CA GLU A 15 -19.91 11.15 -9.47
C GLU A 15 -20.42 10.84 -8.06
N THR A 16 -20.95 9.63 -7.84
CA THR A 16 -21.40 9.19 -6.52
C THR A 16 -20.26 9.18 -5.50
N LEU A 17 -19.11 8.64 -5.90
CA LEU A 17 -17.92 8.60 -5.04
C LEU A 17 -17.37 9.99 -4.76
N MET A 18 -17.31 10.86 -5.79
CA MET A 18 -16.87 12.24 -5.62
C MET A 18 -17.75 12.98 -4.61
N ALA A 19 -19.08 12.93 -4.79
CA ALA A 19 -20.02 13.58 -3.87
C ALA A 19 -19.87 13.07 -2.41
N ALA A 20 -19.73 11.75 -2.24
CA ALA A 20 -19.55 11.14 -0.94
C ALA A 20 -18.24 11.56 -0.27
N LEU A 21 -17.13 11.61 -1.00
CA LEU A 21 -15.82 12.02 -0.45
C LEU A 21 -15.78 13.52 -0.14
N VAL A 22 -16.38 14.36 -0.97
CA VAL A 22 -16.49 15.80 -0.69
C VAL A 22 -17.30 16.03 0.59
N SER A 23 -18.39 15.27 0.82
CA SER A 23 -19.19 15.38 2.05
C SER A 23 -18.41 15.00 3.32
N GLU A 24 -17.37 14.20 3.19
CA GLU A 24 -16.43 13.79 4.25
C GLU A 24 -15.21 14.72 4.37
N ASN A 25 -15.27 15.89 3.76
CA ASN A 25 -14.20 16.91 3.77
C ASN A 25 -12.88 16.48 3.10
N PHE A 26 -12.94 15.64 2.06
CA PHE A 26 -11.81 15.38 1.20
C PHE A 26 -11.77 16.36 0.00
N GLU A 27 -10.58 16.73 -0.44
CA GLU A 27 -10.37 17.31 -1.77
C GLU A 27 -10.33 16.15 -2.79
N VAL A 28 -11.10 16.25 -3.88
CA VAL A 28 -11.22 15.14 -4.83
C VAL A 28 -10.78 15.56 -6.22
N LEU A 29 -9.84 14.82 -6.79
CA LEU A 29 -9.53 14.82 -8.21
C LEU A 29 -10.13 13.57 -8.83
N SER A 30 -10.54 13.63 -10.10
CA SER A 30 -11.07 12.46 -10.78
C SER A 30 -10.63 12.37 -12.24
N SER A 31 -10.57 11.14 -12.75
CA SER A 31 -10.38 10.84 -14.16
C SER A 31 -11.25 9.66 -14.57
N SER A 32 -11.76 9.67 -15.80
CA SER A 32 -12.46 8.53 -16.42
C SER A 32 -11.52 7.70 -17.31
N ASP A 33 -10.27 8.11 -17.43
CA ASP A 33 -9.28 7.52 -18.33
C ASP A 33 -8.03 7.13 -17.57
N GLY A 34 -7.49 5.94 -17.84
CA GLY A 34 -6.36 5.41 -17.10
C GLY A 34 -5.07 6.17 -17.34
N ALA A 35 -4.78 6.61 -18.58
CA ALA A 35 -3.56 7.36 -18.88
C ALA A 35 -3.59 8.74 -18.23
N GLU A 36 -4.75 9.40 -18.20
CA GLU A 36 -4.93 10.66 -17.50
C GLU A 36 -4.85 10.45 -15.98
N GLY A 37 -5.47 9.38 -15.44
CA GLY A 37 -5.37 9.01 -14.03
C GLY A 37 -3.91 8.80 -13.59
N TYR A 38 -3.13 8.08 -14.39
CA TYR A 38 -1.69 7.93 -14.16
C TYR A 38 -0.97 9.28 -14.18
N ARG A 39 -1.26 10.15 -15.18
CA ARG A 39 -0.63 11.48 -15.27
C ARG A 39 -0.91 12.32 -14.03
N ILE A 40 -2.15 12.30 -13.51
CA ILE A 40 -2.50 13.01 -12.28
C ILE A 40 -1.76 12.39 -11.09
N GLY A 41 -1.85 11.07 -10.92
CA GLY A 41 -1.23 10.37 -9.79
C GLY A 41 0.30 10.49 -9.74
N SER A 42 0.96 10.72 -10.91
CA SER A 42 2.41 10.91 -10.98
C SER A 42 2.87 12.36 -10.78
N LYS A 43 2.02 13.35 -11.07
CA LYS A 43 2.42 14.77 -11.04
C LYS A 43 1.82 15.56 -9.88
N GLU A 44 0.64 15.18 -9.44
CA GLU A 44 -0.06 15.86 -8.35
C GLU A 44 0.26 15.19 -7.01
N LYS A 45 0.37 16.00 -5.98
CA LYS A 45 0.49 15.47 -4.61
C LYS A 45 -0.89 15.03 -4.13
N VAL A 46 -1.16 13.73 -4.23
CA VAL A 46 -2.38 13.10 -3.70
C VAL A 46 -2.05 12.23 -2.49
N ASP A 47 -2.96 12.15 -1.53
CA ASP A 47 -2.78 11.38 -0.30
C ASP A 47 -3.23 9.92 -0.44
N LEU A 48 -4.12 9.63 -1.42
CA LEU A 48 -4.60 8.28 -1.73
C LEU A 48 -5.22 8.25 -3.12
N ILE A 49 -5.10 7.10 -3.80
CA ILE A 49 -5.71 6.83 -5.11
C ILE A 49 -6.75 5.73 -4.95
N VAL A 50 -7.98 5.98 -5.36
CA VAL A 50 -9.02 4.97 -5.59
C VAL A 50 -8.99 4.66 -7.08
N LEU A 51 -8.74 3.40 -7.44
CA LEU A 51 -8.35 3.01 -8.79
C LEU A 51 -9.17 1.81 -9.27
N ASP A 52 -10.00 2.01 -10.30
CA ASP A 52 -10.63 0.89 -10.96
C ASP A 52 -9.58 0.03 -11.70
N TYR A 53 -9.82 -1.27 -11.67
CA TYR A 53 -9.00 -2.23 -12.38
C TYR A 53 -9.20 -2.13 -13.91
N VAL A 54 -10.45 -2.03 -14.36
CA VAL A 54 -10.81 -1.97 -15.78
C VAL A 54 -11.01 -0.52 -16.20
N LEU A 55 -10.08 0.02 -16.94
CA LEU A 55 -10.09 1.40 -17.41
C LEU A 55 -9.73 1.47 -18.90
N PRO A 56 -10.23 2.50 -19.62
CA PRO A 56 -9.76 2.82 -20.95
C PRO A 56 -8.29 3.20 -20.98
N THR A 57 -7.63 3.02 -22.10
CA THR A 57 -6.25 3.41 -22.44
C THR A 57 -5.15 2.74 -21.63
N MET A 58 -5.27 2.68 -20.31
CA MET A 58 -4.32 2.05 -19.40
C MET A 58 -5.10 1.46 -18.21
N ASN A 59 -4.98 0.14 -17.97
CA ASN A 59 -5.67 -0.51 -16.88
C ASN A 59 -5.06 -0.14 -15.51
N GLY A 60 -5.83 -0.35 -14.43
CA GLY A 60 -5.41 0.03 -13.09
C GLY A 60 -4.11 -0.65 -12.63
N PHE A 61 -3.90 -1.90 -13.05
CA PHE A 61 -2.67 -2.65 -12.77
C PHE A 61 -1.43 -1.98 -13.36
N GLU A 62 -1.50 -1.57 -14.64
CA GLU A 62 -0.41 -0.87 -15.31
C GLU A 62 -0.10 0.47 -14.67
N ILE A 63 -1.16 1.19 -14.23
CA ILE A 63 -1.03 2.45 -13.49
C ILE A 63 -0.26 2.22 -12.19
N CYS A 64 -0.73 1.27 -11.36
CA CYS A 64 -0.07 0.95 -10.09
C CYS A 64 1.40 0.58 -10.30
N LYS A 65 1.68 -0.34 -11.23
CA LYS A 65 3.04 -0.77 -11.56
C LYS A 65 3.94 0.41 -11.94
N LYS A 66 3.48 1.28 -12.84
CA LYS A 66 4.28 2.45 -13.27
C LYS A 66 4.54 3.41 -12.12
N LEU A 67 3.54 3.73 -11.30
CA LEU A 67 3.71 4.60 -10.14
C LEU A 67 4.77 4.02 -9.18
N ARG A 68 4.73 2.71 -8.91
CA ARG A 68 5.71 2.05 -8.04
C ARG A 68 7.11 2.02 -8.64
N MET A 69 7.23 1.80 -9.96
CA MET A 69 8.53 1.87 -10.67
C MET A 69 9.14 3.28 -10.64
N GLU A 70 8.33 4.32 -10.58
CA GLU A 70 8.75 5.72 -10.43
C GLU A 70 9.02 6.11 -8.96
N GLY A 71 8.91 5.17 -8.03
CA GLY A 71 9.14 5.40 -6.61
C GLY A 71 7.98 6.12 -5.91
N ILE A 72 6.79 6.18 -6.54
CA ILE A 72 5.62 6.82 -5.96
C ILE A 72 4.95 5.82 -5.02
N SER A 73 4.94 6.13 -3.72
CA SER A 73 4.39 5.29 -2.65
C SER A 73 2.97 5.68 -2.23
N THR A 74 2.34 6.63 -2.91
CA THR A 74 0.94 7.03 -2.63
C THR A 74 0.06 5.79 -2.48
N PRO A 75 -0.72 5.67 -1.37
CA PRO A 75 -1.59 4.54 -1.14
C PRO A 75 -2.61 4.35 -2.26
N ILE A 76 -2.87 3.10 -2.63
CA ILE A 76 -3.81 2.73 -3.68
C ILE A 76 -4.83 1.74 -3.14
N ILE A 77 -6.13 2.06 -3.30
CA ILE A 77 -7.25 1.15 -3.09
C ILE A 77 -7.79 0.76 -4.46
N PHE A 78 -7.74 -0.52 -4.80
CA PHE A 78 -8.34 -1.01 -6.03
C PHE A 78 -9.85 -1.21 -5.89
N LEU A 79 -10.60 -0.83 -6.94
CA LEU A 79 -11.97 -1.24 -7.16
C LEU A 79 -11.98 -2.40 -8.16
N THR A 80 -12.60 -3.52 -7.82
CA THR A 80 -12.58 -4.73 -8.65
C THR A 80 -13.97 -5.39 -8.75
N GLY A 81 -14.32 -6.04 -9.87
CA GLY A 81 -15.57 -6.78 -10.05
C GLY A 81 -15.48 -8.27 -9.59
N GLU A 82 -16.55 -9.08 -9.68
CA GLU A 82 -16.73 -10.36 -8.92
C GLU A 82 -16.07 -11.65 -9.48
N LYS A 83 -15.58 -11.75 -10.70
CA LYS A 83 -15.42 -13.11 -11.30
C LYS A 83 -14.08 -13.51 -11.94
N LYS A 84 -13.09 -12.66 -12.07
CA LYS A 84 -11.77 -13.05 -12.63
C LYS A 84 -10.60 -13.01 -11.63
N GLU A 85 -10.79 -12.89 -10.41
CA GLU A 85 -10.21 -11.86 -9.57
C GLU A 85 -9.47 -12.37 -8.35
N GLU A 86 -9.44 -13.65 -8.07
CA GLU A 86 -8.53 -14.16 -7.03
C GLU A 86 -7.07 -13.98 -7.49
N LEU A 87 -6.81 -14.18 -8.79
CA LEU A 87 -5.52 -13.89 -9.41
C LEU A 87 -5.24 -12.37 -9.51
N ASP A 88 -6.24 -11.57 -9.90
CA ASP A 88 -6.09 -10.12 -10.04
C ASP A 88 -5.90 -9.43 -8.68
N ARG A 89 -6.53 -9.94 -7.62
CA ARG A 89 -6.36 -9.50 -6.23
C ARG A 89 -4.96 -9.81 -5.70
N ILE A 90 -4.46 -11.01 -5.94
CA ILE A 90 -3.10 -11.42 -5.57
C ILE A 90 -2.10 -10.53 -6.30
N ILE A 91 -2.26 -10.33 -7.60
CA ILE A 91 -1.39 -9.52 -8.44
C ILE A 91 -1.44 -8.04 -8.03
N GLY A 92 -2.62 -7.48 -7.73
CA GLY A 92 -2.75 -6.09 -7.29
C GLY A 92 -2.03 -5.81 -5.96
N LEU A 93 -2.14 -6.73 -5.01
CA LEU A 93 -1.42 -6.65 -3.74
C LEU A 93 0.09 -6.90 -3.94
N GLU A 94 0.48 -7.85 -4.80
CA GLU A 94 1.87 -8.11 -5.15
C GLU A 94 2.59 -6.91 -5.77
N LEU A 95 1.84 -6.00 -6.42
CA LEU A 95 2.38 -4.76 -6.98
C LEU A 95 2.44 -3.60 -5.99
N GLY A 96 2.06 -3.81 -4.73
CA GLY A 96 2.12 -2.78 -3.71
C GLY A 96 0.86 -1.93 -3.59
N ALA A 97 -0.31 -2.46 -3.94
CA ALA A 97 -1.59 -1.88 -3.53
C ALA A 97 -1.80 -2.04 -2.02
N ASP A 98 -2.48 -1.08 -1.42
CA ASP A 98 -2.66 -1.02 0.03
C ASP A 98 -3.96 -1.66 0.49
N ASP A 99 -4.98 -1.68 -0.37
CA ASP A 99 -6.28 -2.32 -0.14
C ASP A 99 -7.00 -2.58 -1.47
N TYR A 100 -8.10 -3.33 -1.42
CA TYR A 100 -9.02 -3.51 -2.53
C TYR A 100 -10.46 -3.56 -2.03
N LEU A 101 -11.40 -3.22 -2.92
CA LEU A 101 -12.83 -3.21 -2.64
C LEU A 101 -13.58 -3.86 -3.79
N LEU A 102 -14.38 -4.90 -3.48
CA LEU A 102 -15.15 -5.63 -4.48
C LEU A 102 -16.43 -4.89 -4.88
N LYS A 103 -16.67 -4.72 -6.16
CA LYS A 103 -17.95 -4.24 -6.71
C LYS A 103 -18.98 -5.39 -6.72
N PRO A 104 -20.25 -5.15 -6.27
CA PRO A 104 -20.79 -3.88 -5.78
C PRO A 104 -20.45 -3.62 -4.30
N PHE A 105 -20.19 -2.37 -3.95
CA PHE A 105 -19.88 -1.94 -2.59
C PHE A 105 -20.68 -0.70 -2.18
N GLY A 106 -20.78 -0.46 -0.88
CA GLY A 106 -21.36 0.75 -0.33
C GLY A 106 -20.35 1.89 -0.21
N THR A 107 -20.75 3.14 -0.45
CA THR A 107 -19.88 4.31 -0.28
C THR A 107 -19.29 4.42 1.13
N ARG A 108 -20.07 4.03 2.15
CA ARG A 108 -19.60 3.99 3.55
C ARG A 108 -18.44 3.02 3.75
N GLU A 109 -18.46 1.88 3.07
CA GLU A 109 -17.36 0.92 3.14
C GLU A 109 -16.08 1.49 2.54
N LEU A 110 -16.17 2.10 1.35
CA LEU A 110 -15.02 2.77 0.74
C LEU A 110 -14.45 3.86 1.66
N ILE A 111 -15.29 4.72 2.23
CA ILE A 111 -14.87 5.78 3.17
C ILE A 111 -14.16 5.19 4.39
N ALA A 112 -14.70 4.11 4.97
CA ALA A 112 -14.08 3.44 6.10
C ALA A 112 -12.69 2.88 5.75
N ARG A 113 -12.51 2.31 4.55
CA ARG A 113 -11.23 1.81 4.04
C ARG A 113 -10.24 2.94 3.77
N ILE A 114 -10.68 4.02 3.14
CA ILE A 114 -9.86 5.22 2.92
C ILE A 114 -9.33 5.74 4.26
N ASN A 115 -10.22 5.92 5.24
CA ASN A 115 -9.84 6.38 6.57
C ASN A 115 -8.87 5.40 7.27
N ALA A 116 -9.07 4.09 7.13
CA ALA A 116 -8.18 3.08 7.69
C ALA A 116 -6.79 3.14 7.05
N VAL A 117 -6.71 3.28 5.73
CA VAL A 117 -5.44 3.42 5.01
C VAL A 117 -4.75 4.72 5.41
N LEU A 118 -5.45 5.85 5.39
CA LEU A 118 -4.89 7.16 5.75
C LEU A 118 -4.44 7.24 7.22
N ARG A 119 -5.11 6.55 8.14
CA ARG A 119 -4.70 6.45 9.56
C ARG A 119 -3.39 5.68 9.71
N ARG A 120 -3.18 4.61 8.94
CA ARG A 120 -1.91 3.87 8.92
C ARG A 120 -0.76 4.75 8.41
N VAL A 121 -1.06 5.69 7.52
CA VAL A 121 -0.12 6.72 7.02
C VAL A 121 0.20 7.77 8.09
N SER A 122 -0.66 7.96 9.10
CA SER A 122 -0.46 8.95 10.18
C SER A 122 -0.65 8.27 11.53
N PRO A 123 0.34 7.56 12.06
CA PRO A 123 0.24 6.91 13.36
C PRO A 123 0.11 7.96 14.47
N GLU A 124 -1.02 7.93 15.20
CA GLU A 124 -1.28 8.87 16.30
C GLU A 124 -0.38 8.67 17.52
N ASN A 125 0.32 7.52 17.64
CA ASN A 125 1.30 7.26 18.72
C ASN A 125 2.25 6.09 18.34
N PRO A 126 3.41 6.33 17.72
CA PRO A 126 4.38 5.26 17.50
C PRO A 126 5.17 5.01 18.79
N GLU A 127 5.13 3.77 19.33
CA GLU A 127 6.06 3.36 20.39
C GLU A 127 7.52 3.44 19.89
N ILE A 128 7.74 3.20 18.59
CA ILE A 128 9.02 3.40 17.91
C ILE A 128 8.87 4.54 16.92
N GLU A 129 9.49 5.69 17.17
CA GLU A 129 9.49 6.83 16.26
C GLU A 129 10.51 6.66 15.12
N GLU A 130 11.65 6.04 15.40
CA GLU A 130 12.75 5.86 14.46
C GLU A 130 13.38 4.46 14.59
N LEU A 131 13.68 3.86 13.46
CA LEU A 131 14.38 2.59 13.35
C LEU A 131 15.64 2.78 12.51
N SER A 132 16.80 2.35 13.05
CA SER A 132 18.06 2.32 12.29
C SER A 132 18.68 0.93 12.34
N PHE A 133 19.09 0.41 11.20
CA PHE A 133 19.80 -0.86 11.04
C PHE A 133 20.65 -0.82 9.76
N GLY A 134 21.84 -1.41 9.79
CA GLY A 134 22.77 -1.29 8.68
C GLY A 134 23.03 0.18 8.32
N ASP A 135 22.83 0.53 7.06
CA ASP A 135 22.87 1.92 6.54
C ASP A 135 21.48 2.54 6.33
N VAL A 136 20.42 1.90 6.84
CA VAL A 136 19.04 2.33 6.70
C VAL A 136 18.57 3.03 7.97
N THR A 137 17.93 4.20 7.79
CA THR A 137 17.22 4.91 8.86
C THR A 137 15.80 5.22 8.40
N ILE A 138 14.81 4.89 9.22
CA ILE A 138 13.39 5.06 8.93
C ILE A 138 12.78 5.89 10.05
N ASN A 139 12.15 7.01 9.69
CA ASN A 139 11.31 7.76 10.61
C ASN A 139 9.84 7.42 10.31
N PHE A 140 9.22 6.63 11.18
CA PHE A 140 7.85 6.15 11.01
C PHE A 140 6.82 7.29 11.04
N LYS A 141 7.07 8.32 11.84
CA LYS A 141 6.19 9.48 11.98
C LYS A 141 6.20 10.36 10.73
N LYS A 142 7.37 10.59 10.15
CA LYS A 142 7.53 11.38 8.93
C LYS A 142 7.35 10.56 7.66
N GLN A 143 7.32 9.23 7.78
CA GLN A 143 7.32 8.27 6.67
C GLN A 143 8.47 8.47 5.68
N VAL A 144 9.62 8.81 6.21
CA VAL A 144 10.85 8.99 5.46
C VAL A 144 11.78 7.83 5.76
N ALA A 145 12.31 7.22 4.72
CA ALA A 145 13.32 6.19 4.82
C ALA A 145 14.56 6.62 4.02
N ILE A 146 15.73 6.44 4.60
CA ILE A 146 17.02 6.82 4.02
C ILE A 146 17.92 5.60 4.05
N LYS A 147 18.56 5.26 2.93
CA LYS A 147 19.62 4.26 2.85
C LYS A 147 20.93 4.94 2.46
N GLY A 148 21.91 4.94 3.35
CA GLY A 148 23.15 5.71 3.19
C GLY A 148 22.86 7.21 3.09
N LYS A 149 22.96 7.78 1.87
CA LYS A 149 22.66 9.20 1.60
C LYS A 149 21.44 9.39 0.70
N LYS A 150 20.74 8.31 0.35
CA LYS A 150 19.64 8.34 -0.61
C LYS A 150 18.31 8.09 0.11
N GLU A 151 17.34 8.95 -0.15
CA GLU A 151 15.97 8.69 0.26
C GLU A 151 15.38 7.53 -0.56
N ILE A 152 14.74 6.60 0.13
CA ILE A 152 14.05 5.45 -0.46
C ILE A 152 12.56 5.55 -0.18
N SER A 153 11.75 5.23 -1.18
CA SER A 153 10.29 5.24 -1.05
C SER A 153 9.77 3.90 -0.57
N LEU A 154 9.08 3.91 0.57
CA LEU A 154 8.40 2.74 1.12
C LEU A 154 6.88 2.95 1.07
N THR A 155 6.15 1.92 0.67
CA THR A 155 4.68 1.92 0.73
C THR A 155 4.20 1.84 2.17
N VAL A 156 2.93 2.17 2.41
CA VAL A 156 2.30 2.07 3.75
C VAL A 156 2.42 0.68 4.33
N LYS A 157 2.27 -0.36 3.48
CA LYS A 157 2.39 -1.77 3.90
C LYS A 157 3.82 -2.17 4.23
N GLU A 158 4.80 -1.67 3.47
CA GLU A 158 6.22 -1.90 3.76
C GLU A 158 6.64 -1.24 5.07
N ILE A 159 6.15 -0.02 5.33
CA ILE A 159 6.35 0.68 6.61
C ILE A 159 5.69 -0.10 7.76
N GLY A 160 4.44 -0.52 7.59
CA GLY A 160 3.71 -1.33 8.57
C GLY A 160 4.42 -2.67 8.87
N LEU A 161 4.95 -3.32 7.84
CA LEU A 161 5.70 -4.57 7.97
C LEU A 161 7.00 -4.38 8.76
N LEU A 162 7.78 -3.36 8.44
CA LEU A 162 9.01 -3.02 9.17
C LEU A 162 8.70 -2.65 10.63
N LYS A 163 7.67 -1.87 10.86
CA LYS A 163 7.26 -1.48 12.21
C LYS A 163 6.92 -2.71 13.04
N LEU A 164 6.03 -3.57 12.55
CA LEU A 164 5.63 -4.79 13.24
C LEU A 164 6.83 -5.69 13.55
N LEU A 165 7.72 -5.90 12.59
CA LEU A 165 8.89 -6.74 12.76
C LEU A 165 9.91 -6.13 13.74
N SER A 166 10.06 -4.80 13.75
CA SER A 166 10.96 -4.11 14.68
C SER A 166 10.44 -4.11 16.12
N GLU A 167 9.12 -4.07 16.31
CA GLU A 167 8.49 -4.24 17.65
C GLU A 167 8.70 -5.66 18.21
N HIS A 168 9.02 -6.64 17.34
CA HIS A 168 9.31 -8.02 17.68
C HIS A 168 10.77 -8.38 17.33
N GLU A 169 11.71 -7.46 17.56
CA GLU A 169 13.13 -7.68 17.24
C GLU A 169 13.67 -8.98 17.87
N GLY A 170 14.31 -9.82 17.07
CA GLY A 170 14.85 -11.11 17.53
C GLY A 170 13.83 -12.24 17.61
N GLU A 171 12.54 -11.98 17.51
CA GLU A 171 11.47 -12.98 17.54
C GLU A 171 11.01 -13.37 16.14
N VAL A 172 10.44 -14.56 16.02
CA VAL A 172 9.82 -15.02 14.76
C VAL A 172 8.37 -14.59 14.74
N VAL A 173 8.01 -13.75 13.77
CA VAL A 173 6.62 -13.34 13.52
C VAL A 173 6.05 -14.20 12.41
N SER A 174 4.96 -14.91 12.69
CA SER A 174 4.30 -15.78 11.69
C SER A 174 3.69 -14.97 10.55
N ARG A 175 3.57 -15.61 9.35
CA ARG A 175 2.94 -14.99 8.19
C ARG A 175 1.49 -14.59 8.45
N ASP A 176 0.75 -15.41 9.19
CA ASP A 176 -0.64 -15.11 9.54
C ASP A 176 -0.73 -13.91 10.50
N LYS A 177 0.18 -13.81 11.49
CA LYS A 177 0.24 -12.64 12.37
C LYS A 177 0.56 -11.37 11.57
N ILE A 178 1.57 -11.43 10.69
CA ILE A 178 1.92 -10.30 9.80
C ILE A 178 0.72 -9.90 8.94
N LEU A 179 0.04 -10.88 8.33
CA LEU A 179 -1.12 -10.65 7.49
C LEU A 179 -2.25 -9.95 8.25
N ASN A 180 -2.56 -10.44 9.45
CA ASN A 180 -3.63 -9.91 10.28
C ASN A 180 -3.33 -8.48 10.77
N GLU A 181 -2.12 -8.22 11.22
CA GLU A 181 -1.75 -6.92 11.81
C GLU A 181 -1.47 -5.84 10.76
N VAL A 182 -0.86 -6.21 9.63
CA VAL A 182 -0.53 -5.24 8.58
C VAL A 182 -1.68 -5.05 7.59
N TRP A 183 -2.44 -6.11 7.25
CA TRP A 183 -3.54 -6.04 6.28
C TRP A 183 -4.94 -5.99 6.91
N GLY A 184 -5.12 -6.57 8.10
CA GLY A 184 -6.40 -6.64 8.81
C GLY A 184 -7.24 -7.88 8.43
N TYR A 185 -8.21 -8.22 9.29
CA TYR A 185 -9.01 -9.45 9.15
C TYR A 185 -9.99 -9.46 7.96
N ASP A 186 -10.38 -8.30 7.45
CA ASP A 186 -11.39 -8.17 6.38
C ASP A 186 -10.80 -8.27 4.97
N ASN A 187 -9.50 -8.29 4.85
CA ASN A 187 -8.80 -8.43 3.58
C ASN A 187 -8.21 -9.85 3.54
N TYR A 188 -8.68 -10.67 2.62
CA TYR A 188 -8.17 -12.04 2.40
C TYR A 188 -6.98 -12.10 1.41
N PRO A 189 -5.85 -11.40 1.65
CA PRO A 189 -4.63 -11.73 0.94
C PRO A 189 -4.18 -13.12 1.46
N THR A 190 -3.53 -13.86 0.62
CA THR A 190 -2.90 -15.12 1.05
C THR A 190 -1.57 -14.80 1.75
N THR A 191 -1.05 -15.74 2.53
CA THR A 191 0.29 -15.61 3.13
C THR A 191 1.39 -15.35 2.10
N ARG A 192 1.16 -15.68 0.83
CA ARG A 192 2.03 -15.37 -0.32
C ARG A 192 2.18 -13.86 -0.53
N THR A 193 1.17 -13.07 -0.19
CA THR A 193 1.27 -11.60 -0.23
C THR A 193 2.38 -11.11 0.70
N VAL A 194 2.48 -11.67 1.90
CA VAL A 194 3.56 -11.33 2.85
C VAL A 194 4.94 -11.62 2.24
N ASP A 195 5.08 -12.77 1.56
CA ASP A 195 6.36 -13.16 0.94
C ASP A 195 6.77 -12.16 -0.17
N THR A 196 5.81 -11.69 -0.97
CA THR A 196 6.06 -10.69 -2.03
C THR A 196 6.45 -9.33 -1.44
N PHE A 197 5.73 -8.84 -0.44
CA PHE A 197 6.09 -7.59 0.22
C PHE A 197 7.44 -7.68 0.93
N MET A 198 7.75 -8.82 1.54
CA MET A 198 9.05 -9.08 2.11
C MET A 198 10.17 -9.06 1.05
N HIS A 199 9.92 -9.67 -0.13
CA HIS A 199 10.85 -9.60 -1.25
C HIS A 199 11.09 -8.15 -1.71
N ASN A 200 10.02 -7.39 -1.95
CA ASN A 200 10.10 -6.00 -2.39
C ASN A 200 10.82 -5.11 -1.37
N LEU A 201 10.52 -5.33 -0.09
CA LEU A 201 11.16 -4.59 1.00
C LEU A 201 12.66 -4.85 1.05
N ARG A 202 13.09 -6.13 0.93
CA ARG A 202 14.51 -6.50 0.88
C ARG A 202 15.24 -5.80 -0.26
N GLN A 203 14.63 -5.69 -1.44
CA GLN A 203 15.21 -4.97 -2.58
C GLN A 203 15.52 -3.50 -2.28
N LYS A 204 14.84 -2.92 -1.30
CA LYS A 204 15.00 -1.52 -0.92
C LYS A 204 15.96 -1.33 0.26
N VAL A 205 15.94 -2.23 1.24
CA VAL A 205 16.63 -2.01 2.51
C VAL A 205 17.86 -2.89 2.71
N GLU A 206 17.93 -4.08 2.11
CA GLU A 206 19.10 -4.96 2.25
C GLU A 206 20.18 -4.62 1.21
N ASP A 207 21.45 -4.91 1.52
CA ASP A 207 22.54 -4.76 0.56
C ASP A 207 22.56 -5.91 -0.43
N ASP A 208 22.33 -7.13 0.04
CA ASP A 208 22.07 -8.31 -0.80
C ASP A 208 20.69 -8.90 -0.46
N PRO A 209 19.65 -8.60 -1.26
CA PRO A 209 18.32 -9.14 -1.04
C PRO A 209 18.22 -10.66 -1.05
N SER A 210 19.19 -11.35 -1.69
CA SER A 210 19.24 -12.82 -1.76
C SER A 210 19.84 -13.43 -0.50
N HIS A 211 20.69 -12.68 0.21
CA HIS A 211 21.30 -13.06 1.47
C HIS A 211 21.03 -11.98 2.54
N PRO A 212 19.78 -11.80 2.95
CA PRO A 212 19.39 -10.71 3.83
C PRO A 212 20.01 -10.88 5.24
N LEU A 213 20.50 -9.79 5.82
CA LEU A 213 21.09 -9.75 7.14
C LEU A 213 20.09 -9.33 8.22
N HIS A 214 19.11 -8.52 7.85
CA HIS A 214 18.13 -7.92 8.77
C HIS A 214 16.76 -8.58 8.69
N LEU A 215 16.25 -8.84 7.50
CA LEU A 215 14.92 -9.40 7.27
C LEU A 215 15.02 -10.90 6.94
N ILE A 216 15.18 -11.71 7.97
CA ILE A 216 15.51 -13.14 7.85
C ILE A 216 14.25 -13.98 7.64
N THR A 217 14.28 -14.91 6.67
CA THR A 217 13.24 -15.93 6.54
C THR A 217 13.51 -17.07 7.50
N VAL A 218 12.52 -17.43 8.32
CA VAL A 218 12.55 -18.65 9.11
C VAL A 218 11.63 -19.66 8.41
N PRO A 219 12.21 -20.72 7.81
CA PRO A 219 11.43 -21.69 7.03
C PRO A 219 10.23 -22.22 7.84
N TRP A 220 9.07 -22.31 7.16
CA TRP A 220 7.79 -22.80 7.70
C TRP A 220 7.18 -21.96 8.83
N SER A 221 7.93 -21.08 9.50
CA SER A 221 7.49 -20.32 10.67
C SER A 221 7.11 -18.87 10.34
N GLY A 222 7.90 -18.15 9.54
CA GLY A 222 7.63 -16.74 9.24
C GLY A 222 8.89 -15.94 8.96
N TYR A 223 8.94 -14.75 9.54
CA TYR A 223 10.02 -13.80 9.36
C TYR A 223 10.53 -13.28 10.71
N LYS A 224 11.78 -12.90 10.73
CA LYS A 224 12.46 -12.37 11.90
C LYS A 224 13.26 -11.14 11.48
N PHE A 225 13.20 -10.08 12.30
CA PHE A 225 14.02 -8.90 12.15
C PHE A 225 15.21 -8.97 13.11
N ILE A 226 16.37 -8.62 12.61
CA ILE A 226 17.63 -8.48 13.39
C ILE A 226 18.23 -7.13 13.02
N LYS A 227 18.53 -6.34 14.03
CA LYS A 227 19.14 -5.02 13.90
C LYS A 227 20.60 -5.08 13.52
#